data_d783cd77521e6180ed8cc9452adfb70f
#
_entry.id   d783cd77521e6180ed8cc9452adfb70f
#
_cell.length_a   1.000
_cell.length_b   1.000
_cell.length_c   1.000
_cell.angle_alpha   90.00
_cell.angle_beta   90.00
_cell.angle_gamma   90.00
#
_symmetry.space_group_name_H-M   'P 1'
#
loop_
_entity.id
_entity.type
_entity.pdbx_description
1 polymer ?
#
loop_
_entity_poly.entity_id
_entity_poly.type
_entity_poly.pdbx_seq_one_letter_code
_entity_poly.pdbx_strand_id
1 'polypeptide(L)'
;MSQASTEIVRISGHAGTVPGAGLNREFQVCKLVDTTTCIGCKACEVACLEWNGYTFSETTFDNTYQTMPETAWNYWNLIKFNEHERADGTMMLLMRKDQCMHCADPGCLAACPADAAIVQYANGIVDFQEANCIGCGYCMTGCPFNIPKFDPPSRKVFKCTLCNDRVSVGLEPACIKACPTGCLHFGTKSEMKELAETRATQLRDHSGFQDAGVYDPAGVGGTHVIYVLHDAKNPELYGGLPKDPRIPWSVRLWKAPLKWLGNMAIVGGIVGMALHYMRFGPKKVEPIPPDVSPHGTPSGSQNDERRGQGRPS
;
A
#
# COMPACT_ATOMS: atom_id res chain seq x y z
N MET A 1 7.14 -26.80 3.01
CA MET A 1 7.19 -25.64 2.09
C MET A 1 8.65 -25.31 1.81
N SER A 2 9.02 -25.16 0.54
CA SER A 2 10.41 -24.96 0.12
C SER A 2 10.89 -23.53 0.48
N GLN A 3 12.19 -23.36 0.79
CA GLN A 3 12.84 -22.05 0.98
C GLN A 3 12.60 -21.06 -0.17
N ALA A 4 12.36 -21.56 -1.40
CA ALA A 4 12.03 -20.75 -2.57
C ALA A 4 10.72 -19.92 -2.42
N SER A 5 9.84 -20.28 -1.49
CA SER A 5 8.57 -19.56 -1.28
C SER A 5 8.74 -18.21 -0.58
N THR A 6 9.87 -18.01 0.12
CA THR A 6 10.18 -16.77 0.87
C THR A 6 11.17 -15.86 0.13
N GLU A 7 11.52 -16.19 -1.12
CA GLU A 7 12.35 -15.33 -1.96
C GLU A 7 11.62 -14.01 -2.26
N ILE A 8 12.31 -12.89 -2.10
CA ILE A 8 11.78 -11.56 -2.45
C ILE A 8 11.89 -11.38 -3.97
N VAL A 9 10.75 -11.23 -4.64
CA VAL A 9 10.69 -11.07 -6.11
C VAL A 9 10.41 -9.64 -6.54
N ARG A 10 9.82 -8.82 -5.67
CA ARG A 10 9.56 -7.41 -5.94
C ARG A 10 9.80 -6.57 -4.69
N ILE A 11 10.40 -5.40 -4.87
CA ILE A 11 10.63 -4.42 -3.79
C ILE A 11 10.11 -3.05 -4.19
N SER A 12 9.62 -2.28 -3.21
CA SER A 12 9.27 -0.86 -3.41
C SER A 12 10.51 -0.01 -3.67
N GLY A 13 10.30 1.18 -4.22
CA GLY A 13 11.41 2.07 -4.62
C GLY A 13 11.95 1.79 -6.02
N HIS A 14 11.98 0.55 -6.48
CA HIS A 14 12.43 0.20 -7.83
C HIS A 14 11.32 0.43 -8.86
N ALA A 15 11.63 1.21 -9.89
CA ALA A 15 10.73 1.39 -11.04
C ALA A 15 10.83 0.19 -11.98
N GLY A 16 9.71 -0.22 -12.58
CA GLY A 16 9.74 -1.09 -13.75
C GLY A 16 9.62 -2.59 -13.53
N THR A 17 9.19 -3.04 -12.35
CA THR A 17 8.84 -4.46 -12.17
C THR A 17 7.53 -4.77 -12.92
N VAL A 18 7.56 -5.81 -13.73
CA VAL A 18 6.35 -6.30 -14.44
C VAL A 18 5.39 -6.89 -13.41
N PRO A 19 4.08 -6.57 -13.45
CA PRO A 19 3.09 -7.17 -12.57
C PRO A 19 3.16 -8.70 -12.57
N GLY A 20 3.20 -9.31 -11.39
CA GLY A 20 3.28 -10.76 -11.24
C GLY A 20 4.60 -11.42 -11.66
N ALA A 21 5.62 -10.62 -12.06
CA ALA A 21 6.94 -11.16 -12.37
C ALA A 21 7.58 -11.80 -11.14
N GLY A 22 8.15 -12.99 -11.32
CA GLY A 22 8.85 -13.72 -10.24
C GLY A 22 7.93 -14.50 -9.31
N LEU A 23 6.60 -14.38 -9.41
CA LEU A 23 5.69 -15.22 -8.62
C LEU A 23 5.83 -16.68 -9.05
N ASN A 24 6.09 -17.55 -8.09
CA ASN A 24 6.16 -18.98 -8.34
C ASN A 24 4.76 -19.57 -8.37
N ARG A 25 4.29 -19.97 -9.55
CA ARG A 25 2.92 -20.46 -9.75
C ARG A 25 2.56 -21.71 -8.95
N GLU A 26 3.54 -22.55 -8.63
CA GLU A 26 3.32 -23.81 -7.89
C GLU A 26 3.21 -23.59 -6.37
N PHE A 27 3.88 -22.54 -5.85
CA PHE A 27 3.98 -22.32 -4.40
C PHE A 27 3.30 -21.05 -3.92
N GLN A 28 2.45 -20.44 -4.74
CA GLN A 28 1.63 -19.33 -4.29
C GLN A 28 0.68 -19.79 -3.20
N VAL A 29 0.73 -19.11 -2.05
CA VAL A 29 -0.22 -19.33 -0.98
C VAL A 29 -1.45 -18.46 -1.16
N CYS A 30 -2.58 -18.92 -0.63
CA CYS A 30 -3.84 -18.19 -0.66
C CYS A 30 -4.63 -18.45 0.61
N LYS A 31 -5.31 -17.41 1.07
CA LYS A 31 -6.37 -17.50 2.07
C LYS A 31 -7.71 -17.46 1.38
N LEU A 32 -8.54 -18.44 1.63
CA LEU A 32 -9.95 -18.42 1.27
C LEU A 32 -10.78 -17.96 2.48
N VAL A 33 -11.71 -17.08 2.25
CA VAL A 33 -12.71 -16.62 3.21
C VAL A 33 -14.09 -16.98 2.68
N ASP A 34 -14.70 -18.02 3.22
CA ASP A 34 -16.10 -18.36 2.92
C ASP A 34 -17.03 -17.51 3.80
N THR A 35 -17.47 -16.38 3.26
CA THR A 35 -18.34 -15.45 4.01
C THR A 35 -19.68 -16.07 4.37
N THR A 36 -20.06 -17.17 3.71
CA THR A 36 -21.35 -17.84 3.91
C THR A 36 -21.40 -18.71 5.17
N THR A 37 -20.23 -19.04 5.72
CA THR A 37 -20.08 -19.82 6.97
C THR A 37 -19.55 -18.96 8.12
N CYS A 38 -19.30 -17.67 7.88
CA CYS A 38 -18.86 -16.74 8.91
C CYS A 38 -20.01 -16.41 9.87
N ILE A 39 -19.74 -16.49 11.17
CA ILE A 39 -20.70 -16.15 12.24
C ILE A 39 -20.37 -14.81 12.94
N GLY A 40 -19.40 -14.07 12.43
CA GLY A 40 -19.01 -12.77 12.99
C GLY A 40 -18.42 -12.82 14.41
N CYS A 41 -17.90 -13.97 14.86
CA CYS A 41 -17.42 -14.17 16.24
C CYS A 41 -16.17 -13.36 16.61
N LYS A 42 -15.51 -12.74 15.65
CA LYS A 42 -14.27 -11.91 15.81
C LYS A 42 -13.05 -12.63 16.37
N ALA A 43 -13.08 -13.96 16.55
CA ALA A 43 -11.90 -14.72 17.00
C ALA A 43 -10.65 -14.47 16.14
N CYS A 44 -10.86 -14.25 14.83
CA CYS A 44 -9.77 -13.91 13.91
C CYS A 44 -9.17 -12.50 14.16
N GLU A 45 -9.95 -11.56 14.70
CA GLU A 45 -9.45 -10.23 15.11
C GLU A 45 -8.57 -10.37 16.35
N VAL A 46 -9.10 -11.05 17.39
CA VAL A 46 -8.38 -11.30 18.65
C VAL A 46 -7.05 -12.02 18.39
N ALA A 47 -7.08 -13.11 17.61
CA ALA A 47 -5.87 -13.88 17.31
C ALA A 47 -4.82 -13.08 16.53
N CYS A 48 -5.26 -12.12 15.69
CA CYS A 48 -4.34 -11.24 14.99
C CYS A 48 -3.68 -10.22 15.92
N LEU A 49 -4.45 -9.63 16.83
CA LEU A 49 -3.94 -8.71 17.84
C LEU A 49 -2.93 -9.40 18.75
N GLU A 50 -3.31 -10.53 19.31
CA GLU A 50 -2.48 -11.32 20.22
C GLU A 50 -1.17 -11.73 19.57
N TRP A 51 -1.22 -12.27 18.33
CA TRP A 51 -0.03 -12.71 17.62
C TRP A 51 0.94 -11.57 17.32
N ASN A 52 0.42 -10.37 16.98
CA ASN A 52 1.25 -9.22 16.62
C ASN A 52 1.60 -8.33 17.82
N GLY A 53 1.23 -8.71 19.04
CA GLY A 53 1.55 -7.97 20.26
C GLY A 53 0.82 -6.63 20.39
N TYR A 54 -0.34 -6.50 19.74
CA TYR A 54 -1.19 -5.32 19.87
C TYR A 54 -2.27 -5.54 20.95
N THR A 55 -2.58 -4.48 21.66
CA THR A 55 -3.68 -4.44 22.62
C THR A 55 -4.95 -3.90 21.97
N PHE A 56 -6.09 -4.32 22.48
CA PHE A 56 -7.37 -3.73 22.09
C PHE A 56 -7.38 -2.24 22.45
N SER A 57 -7.78 -1.42 21.48
CA SER A 57 -8.14 -0.04 21.74
C SER A 57 -9.50 0.02 22.43
N GLU A 58 -9.71 1.00 23.31
CA GLU A 58 -11.04 1.26 23.82
C GLU A 58 -11.97 1.61 22.65
N THR A 59 -13.10 0.91 22.57
CA THR A 59 -14.13 1.16 21.57
C THR A 59 -15.42 1.54 22.24
N THR A 60 -16.12 2.52 21.67
CA THR A 60 -17.46 2.88 22.10
C THR A 60 -18.49 2.20 21.21
N PHE A 61 -19.58 1.75 21.80
CA PHE A 61 -20.70 1.19 21.04
C PHE A 61 -21.36 2.30 20.21
N ASP A 62 -21.38 2.12 18.89
CA ASP A 62 -21.90 3.07 17.91
C ASP A 62 -23.12 2.56 17.15
N ASN A 63 -23.88 1.65 17.78
CA ASN A 63 -25.04 0.98 17.21
C ASN A 63 -24.73 0.04 16.04
N THR A 64 -23.49 -0.42 15.89
CA THR A 64 -23.08 -1.44 14.93
C THR A 64 -22.50 -2.66 15.63
N TYR A 65 -22.46 -3.79 14.93
CA TYR A 65 -21.76 -4.99 15.41
C TYR A 65 -20.24 -4.93 15.18
N GLN A 66 -19.76 -3.91 14.46
CA GLN A 66 -18.34 -3.75 14.16
C GLN A 66 -17.58 -3.32 15.40
N THR A 67 -16.34 -3.75 15.50
CA THR A 67 -15.43 -3.30 16.56
C THR A 67 -14.97 -1.86 16.31
N MET A 68 -14.77 -1.53 15.03
CA MET A 68 -14.29 -0.23 14.56
C MET A 68 -14.92 0.05 13.18
N PRO A 69 -15.00 1.30 12.72
CA PRO A 69 -15.55 1.63 11.39
C PRO A 69 -14.67 1.10 10.24
N GLU A 70 -13.34 1.04 10.44
CA GLU A 70 -12.38 0.51 9.48
C GLU A 70 -11.14 -0.07 10.19
N THR A 71 -10.27 -0.77 9.45
CA THR A 71 -8.97 -1.24 9.97
C THR A 71 -8.10 -0.07 10.44
N ALA A 72 -7.20 -0.34 11.40
CA ALA A 72 -6.27 0.65 11.94
C ALA A 72 -4.82 0.15 11.85
N TRP A 73 -3.86 1.01 12.17
CA TRP A 73 -2.44 0.67 12.15
C TRP A 73 -2.10 -0.49 13.11
N ASN A 74 -2.82 -0.60 14.23
CA ASN A 74 -2.73 -1.68 15.20
C ASN A 74 -3.90 -2.69 15.13
N TYR A 75 -4.77 -2.57 14.13
CA TYR A 75 -5.95 -3.43 13.95
C TYR A 75 -6.07 -3.86 12.48
N TRP A 76 -5.34 -4.92 12.11
CA TRP A 76 -5.07 -5.26 10.71
C TRP A 76 -6.17 -6.03 10.01
N ASN A 77 -7.14 -6.51 10.74
CA ASN A 77 -8.33 -7.15 10.18
C ASN A 77 -9.57 -6.86 11.02
N LEU A 78 -10.69 -6.78 10.37
CA LEU A 78 -11.96 -6.38 10.95
C LEU A 78 -13.09 -7.19 10.32
N ILE A 79 -14.04 -7.66 11.11
CA ILE A 79 -15.28 -8.21 10.56
C ILE A 79 -16.26 -7.06 10.32
N LYS A 80 -16.55 -6.79 9.06
CA LYS A 80 -17.60 -5.86 8.65
C LYS A 80 -18.93 -6.56 8.62
N PHE A 81 -19.93 -5.88 9.14
CA PHE A 81 -21.33 -6.32 9.15
C PHE A 81 -22.14 -5.39 8.26
N ASN A 82 -22.98 -5.97 7.42
CA ASN A 82 -23.87 -5.21 6.57
C ASN A 82 -25.23 -5.89 6.52
N GLU A 83 -26.28 -5.15 6.83
CA GLU A 83 -27.66 -5.61 6.71
C GLU A 83 -28.15 -5.31 5.30
N HIS A 84 -28.70 -6.32 4.65
CA HIS A 84 -29.20 -6.22 3.28
C HIS A 84 -30.60 -6.84 3.20
N GLU A 85 -31.57 -6.03 2.75
CA GLU A 85 -32.91 -6.51 2.46
C GLU A 85 -32.97 -7.06 1.03
N ARG A 86 -33.39 -8.29 0.89
CA ARG A 86 -33.62 -8.92 -0.41
C ARG A 86 -34.89 -8.40 -1.07
N ALA A 87 -35.05 -8.67 -2.37
CA ALA A 87 -36.24 -8.31 -3.13
C ALA A 87 -37.52 -8.97 -2.61
N ASP A 88 -37.42 -10.08 -1.88
CA ASP A 88 -38.53 -10.77 -1.23
C ASP A 88 -38.85 -10.22 0.17
N GLY A 89 -38.18 -9.16 0.63
CA GLY A 89 -38.32 -8.55 1.96
C GLY A 89 -37.59 -9.29 3.08
N THR A 90 -36.85 -10.35 2.78
CA THR A 90 -36.05 -11.05 3.81
C THR A 90 -34.74 -10.32 4.09
N MET A 91 -34.37 -10.22 5.38
CA MET A 91 -33.12 -9.59 5.79
C MET A 91 -31.97 -10.58 5.78
N MET A 92 -30.84 -10.15 5.21
CA MET A 92 -29.56 -10.87 5.31
C MET A 92 -28.57 -10.04 6.11
N LEU A 93 -27.89 -10.70 7.05
CA LEU A 93 -26.72 -10.15 7.72
C LEU A 93 -25.46 -10.67 7.00
N LEU A 94 -24.83 -9.79 6.24
CA LEU A 94 -23.63 -10.11 5.49
C LEU A 94 -22.39 -9.78 6.32
N MET A 95 -21.49 -10.73 6.46
CA MET A 95 -20.28 -10.60 7.24
C MET A 95 -19.06 -10.80 6.35
N ARG A 96 -18.12 -9.89 6.39
CA ARG A 96 -16.87 -10.00 5.64
C ARG A 96 -15.67 -9.64 6.50
N LYS A 97 -14.64 -10.47 6.44
CA LYS A 97 -13.34 -10.17 7.04
C LYS A 97 -12.60 -9.14 6.17
N ASP A 98 -12.53 -7.90 6.61
CA ASP A 98 -11.74 -6.84 5.97
C ASP A 98 -10.28 -6.94 6.37
N GLN A 99 -9.37 -7.00 5.38
CA GLN A 99 -7.93 -7.18 5.58
C GLN A 99 -7.17 -6.93 4.29
N CYS A 100 -5.82 -6.99 4.33
CA CYS A 100 -5.01 -6.94 3.12
C CYS A 100 -5.34 -8.10 2.17
N MET A 101 -5.52 -7.77 0.88
CA MET A 101 -5.85 -8.75 -0.16
C MET A 101 -4.61 -9.44 -0.76
N HIS A 102 -3.40 -8.98 -0.42
CA HIS A 102 -2.14 -9.48 -0.98
C HIS A 102 -2.22 -9.63 -2.51
N CYS A 103 -2.45 -8.50 -3.17
CA CYS A 103 -2.63 -8.42 -4.62
C CYS A 103 -1.42 -8.99 -5.38
N ALA A 104 -1.65 -9.66 -6.51
CA ALA A 104 -0.57 -10.11 -7.39
C ALA A 104 0.14 -8.91 -8.05
N ASP A 105 -0.62 -7.82 -8.32
CA ASP A 105 -0.05 -6.51 -8.66
C ASP A 105 -0.38 -5.50 -7.54
N PRO A 106 0.50 -5.39 -6.51
CA PRO A 106 0.18 -4.58 -5.33
C PRO A 106 0.41 -3.09 -5.59
N GLY A 107 -0.69 -2.33 -5.65
CA GLY A 107 -0.65 -0.88 -5.83
C GLY A 107 0.09 -0.15 -4.70
N CYS A 108 0.04 -0.66 -3.47
CA CYS A 108 0.80 -0.12 -2.34
C CYS A 108 2.32 -0.22 -2.56
N LEU A 109 2.82 -1.35 -3.09
CA LEU A 109 4.22 -1.52 -3.45
C LEU A 109 4.60 -0.59 -4.60
N ALA A 110 3.75 -0.53 -5.64
CA ALA A 110 3.99 0.34 -6.80
C ALA A 110 4.05 1.82 -6.40
N ALA A 111 3.22 2.28 -5.46
CA ALA A 111 3.18 3.67 -5.01
C ALA A 111 4.33 4.04 -4.05
N CYS A 112 4.91 3.08 -3.34
CA CYS A 112 5.91 3.34 -2.30
C CYS A 112 7.24 3.80 -2.93
N PRO A 113 7.78 4.98 -2.54
CA PRO A 113 9.07 5.46 -3.02
C PRO A 113 10.25 4.93 -2.21
N ALA A 114 10.02 4.47 -0.97
CA ALA A 114 11.07 3.99 -0.09
C ALA A 114 11.55 2.60 -0.55
N ASP A 115 12.86 2.41 -0.56
CA ASP A 115 13.45 1.15 -0.99
C ASP A 115 13.14 0.03 0.02
N ALA A 116 12.69 -1.09 -0.49
CA ALA A 116 12.36 -2.30 0.27
C ALA A 116 11.44 -2.10 1.50
N ALA A 117 10.68 -0.99 1.59
CA ALA A 117 9.69 -0.80 2.66
C ALA A 117 8.46 -1.70 2.48
N ILE A 118 8.13 -2.03 1.24
CA ILE A 118 7.12 -3.05 0.91
C ILE A 118 7.79 -4.05 -0.02
N VAL A 119 7.66 -5.32 0.32
CA VAL A 119 8.26 -6.43 -0.44
C VAL A 119 7.16 -7.40 -0.85
N GLN A 120 7.37 -8.08 -1.98
CA GLN A 120 6.52 -9.17 -2.41
C GLN A 120 7.39 -10.43 -2.54
N TYR A 121 6.96 -11.50 -1.91
CA TYR A 121 7.64 -12.79 -1.96
C TYR A 121 7.13 -13.64 -3.14
N ALA A 122 7.91 -14.63 -3.53
CA ALA A 122 7.57 -15.57 -4.60
C ALA A 122 6.27 -16.33 -4.35
N ASN A 123 5.91 -16.54 -3.09
CA ASN A 123 4.65 -17.15 -2.68
C ASN A 123 3.43 -16.22 -2.78
N GLY A 124 3.62 -14.96 -3.19
CA GLY A 124 2.57 -13.96 -3.37
C GLY A 124 2.27 -13.10 -2.16
N ILE A 125 2.86 -13.36 -1.00
CA ILE A 125 2.68 -12.51 0.17
C ILE A 125 3.29 -11.13 -0.09
N VAL A 126 2.52 -10.09 0.18
CA VAL A 126 2.99 -8.71 0.18
C VAL A 126 3.23 -8.29 1.62
N ASP A 127 4.47 -8.09 1.99
CA ASP A 127 4.89 -7.79 3.35
C ASP A 127 5.34 -6.35 3.52
N PHE A 128 5.48 -5.91 4.76
CA PHE A 128 5.86 -4.55 5.12
C PHE A 128 7.09 -4.60 6.04
N GLN A 129 8.11 -3.85 5.65
CA GLN A 129 9.37 -3.73 6.39
C GLN A 129 9.42 -2.38 7.10
N GLU A 130 9.09 -2.39 8.38
CA GLU A 130 8.97 -1.18 9.20
C GLU A 130 10.25 -0.34 9.20
N ALA A 131 11.42 -0.97 9.29
CA ALA A 131 12.71 -0.29 9.35
C ALA A 131 12.95 0.62 8.12
N ASN A 132 12.44 0.23 6.96
CA ASN A 132 12.63 0.95 5.70
C ASN A 132 11.52 1.96 5.40
N CYS A 133 10.47 2.02 6.23
CA CYS A 133 9.35 2.95 6.00
C CYS A 133 9.72 4.38 6.37
N ILE A 134 9.48 5.31 5.46
CA ILE A 134 9.71 6.76 5.64
C ILE A 134 8.44 7.52 6.04
N GLY A 135 7.30 6.86 6.21
CA GLY A 135 6.04 7.47 6.66
C GLY A 135 5.36 8.40 5.66
N CYS A 136 5.65 8.31 4.37
CA CYS A 136 5.11 9.22 3.36
C CYS A 136 3.62 9.00 3.00
N GLY A 137 3.02 7.87 3.37
CA GLY A 137 1.60 7.56 3.16
C GLY A 137 1.18 7.19 1.72
N TYR A 138 2.07 7.23 0.71
CA TYR A 138 1.70 6.94 -0.69
C TYR A 138 1.12 5.54 -0.90
N CYS A 139 1.51 4.57 -0.09
CA CYS A 139 0.93 3.23 -0.15
C CYS A 139 -0.56 3.20 0.23
N MET A 140 -1.04 4.14 1.04
CA MET A 140 -2.45 4.30 1.37
C MET A 140 -3.23 4.73 0.12
N THR A 141 -2.74 5.74 -0.59
CA THR A 141 -3.35 6.22 -1.85
C THR A 141 -3.26 5.18 -2.97
N GLY A 142 -2.19 4.37 -2.98
CA GLY A 142 -1.99 3.33 -3.99
C GLY A 142 -2.84 2.08 -3.79
N CYS A 143 -3.46 1.90 -2.63
CA CYS A 143 -4.24 0.70 -2.30
C CYS A 143 -5.72 0.90 -2.64
N PRO A 144 -6.31 0.16 -3.61
CA PRO A 144 -7.71 0.30 -3.94
C PRO A 144 -8.66 -0.26 -2.88
N PHE A 145 -8.14 -0.94 -1.85
CA PHE A 145 -8.89 -1.51 -0.74
C PHE A 145 -8.77 -0.70 0.55
N ASN A 146 -8.06 0.42 0.55
CA ASN A 146 -7.85 1.29 1.72
C ASN A 146 -7.27 0.57 2.95
N ILE A 147 -6.34 -0.38 2.75
CA ILE A 147 -5.84 -1.24 3.84
C ILE A 147 -4.62 -0.68 4.59
N PRO A 148 -3.57 -0.14 3.96
CA PRO A 148 -2.45 0.41 4.71
C PRO A 148 -2.91 1.57 5.59
N LYS A 149 -2.53 1.56 6.87
CA LYS A 149 -2.93 2.58 7.85
C LYS A 149 -1.70 3.20 8.51
N PHE A 150 -1.75 4.52 8.69
CA PHE A 150 -0.68 5.31 9.27
C PHE A 150 -0.75 5.30 10.80
N ASP A 151 0.38 5.06 11.44
CA ASP A 151 0.56 5.21 12.88
C ASP A 151 1.18 6.57 13.20
N PRO A 152 0.46 7.49 13.85
CA PRO A 152 0.97 8.81 14.17
C PRO A 152 2.19 8.80 15.11
N PRO A 153 2.25 7.99 16.17
CA PRO A 153 3.40 7.90 17.07
C PRO A 153 4.69 7.47 16.37
N SER A 154 4.69 6.34 15.66
CA SER A 154 5.89 5.85 14.97
C SER A 154 6.15 6.53 13.64
N ARG A 155 5.15 7.25 13.11
CA ARG A 155 5.14 7.85 11.76
C ARG A 155 5.39 6.83 10.65
N LYS A 156 4.85 5.63 10.80
CA LYS A 156 4.98 4.53 9.85
C LYS A 156 3.63 4.01 9.40
N VAL A 157 3.62 3.18 8.38
CA VAL A 157 2.39 2.59 7.85
C VAL A 157 2.41 1.10 8.11
N PHE A 158 1.29 0.56 8.54
CA PHE A 158 1.12 -0.85 8.85
C PHE A 158 -0.03 -1.48 8.06
N LYS A 159 0.03 -2.79 7.89
CA LYS A 159 -1.01 -3.61 7.26
C LYS A 159 -0.82 -5.08 7.61
N CYS A 160 -1.82 -5.91 7.35
CA CYS A 160 -1.70 -7.36 7.44
C CYS A 160 -0.54 -7.89 6.59
N THR A 161 0.30 -8.77 7.19
CA THR A 161 1.46 -9.42 6.57
C THR A 161 1.18 -10.86 6.11
N LEU A 162 -0.08 -11.32 6.22
CA LEU A 162 -0.51 -12.73 6.08
C LEU A 162 0.25 -13.66 7.04
N CYS A 163 0.74 -13.14 8.16
CA CYS A 163 1.58 -13.84 9.11
C CYS A 163 2.78 -14.52 8.41
N ASN A 164 3.53 -13.78 7.59
CA ASN A 164 4.66 -14.31 6.84
C ASN A 164 5.69 -15.02 7.75
N ASP A 165 5.86 -14.54 8.96
CA ASP A 165 6.67 -15.14 10.01
C ASP A 165 6.22 -16.58 10.34
N ARG A 166 4.91 -16.83 10.41
CA ARG A 166 4.34 -18.16 10.63
C ARG A 166 4.39 -19.01 9.37
N VAL A 167 3.99 -18.44 8.25
CA VAL A 167 3.90 -19.15 6.96
C VAL A 167 5.27 -19.64 6.52
N SER A 168 6.34 -18.86 6.75
CA SER A 168 7.73 -19.25 6.41
C SER A 168 8.22 -20.49 7.13
N VAL A 169 7.68 -20.78 8.30
CA VAL A 169 7.99 -22.00 9.10
C VAL A 169 6.92 -23.08 9.00
N GLY A 170 6.00 -22.97 8.04
CA GLY A 170 4.97 -23.98 7.75
C GLY A 170 3.74 -23.94 8.65
N LEU A 171 3.54 -22.85 9.40
CA LEU A 171 2.37 -22.65 10.23
C LEU A 171 1.31 -21.86 9.50
N GLU A 172 0.04 -22.13 9.77
CA GLU A 172 -1.08 -21.34 9.27
C GLU A 172 -1.10 -19.94 9.91
N PRO A 173 -1.60 -18.90 9.21
CA PRO A 173 -1.88 -17.60 9.79
C PRO A 173 -2.73 -17.70 11.07
N ALA A 174 -2.41 -16.88 12.09
CA ALA A 174 -3.08 -16.95 13.40
C ALA A 174 -4.60 -16.83 13.32
N CYS A 175 -5.11 -15.94 12.46
CA CYS A 175 -6.54 -15.76 12.26
C CYS A 175 -7.24 -16.97 11.67
N ILE A 176 -6.56 -17.80 10.88
CA ILE A 176 -7.13 -19.04 10.31
C ILE A 176 -7.24 -20.10 11.39
N LYS A 177 -6.14 -20.31 12.11
CA LYS A 177 -6.11 -21.27 13.23
C LYS A 177 -7.19 -21.00 14.28
N ALA A 178 -7.54 -19.75 14.49
CA ALA A 178 -8.52 -19.34 15.50
C ALA A 178 -9.98 -19.38 15.00
N CYS A 179 -10.23 -19.69 13.72
CA CYS A 179 -11.58 -19.66 13.17
C CYS A 179 -12.40 -20.89 13.60
N PRO A 180 -13.45 -20.74 14.46
CA PRO A 180 -14.18 -21.89 14.99
C PRO A 180 -15.11 -22.55 13.97
N THR A 181 -15.57 -21.80 12.96
CA THR A 181 -16.49 -22.31 11.93
C THR A 181 -15.79 -22.88 10.72
N GLY A 182 -14.45 -22.70 10.64
CA GLY A 182 -13.69 -23.06 9.45
C GLY A 182 -14.04 -22.22 8.21
N CYS A 183 -14.56 -21.00 8.38
CA CYS A 183 -14.80 -20.12 7.24
C CYS A 183 -13.50 -19.58 6.62
N LEU A 184 -12.38 -19.70 7.32
CA LEU A 184 -11.05 -19.30 6.86
C LEU A 184 -10.24 -20.57 6.54
N HIS A 185 -9.78 -20.67 5.29
CA HIS A 185 -8.92 -21.76 4.83
C HIS A 185 -7.60 -21.21 4.34
N PHE A 186 -6.55 -22.04 4.37
CA PHE A 186 -5.22 -21.70 3.89
C PHE A 186 -4.59 -22.86 3.14
N GLY A 187 -3.99 -22.57 2.01
CA GLY A 187 -3.32 -23.58 1.18
C GLY A 187 -2.68 -22.94 -0.04
N THR A 188 -2.43 -23.74 -1.05
CA THR A 188 -1.98 -23.22 -2.35
C THR A 188 -3.10 -22.45 -3.04
N LYS A 189 -2.73 -21.49 -3.88
CA LYS A 189 -3.73 -20.68 -4.60
C LYS A 189 -4.64 -21.53 -5.50
N SER A 190 -4.10 -22.59 -6.08
CA SER A 190 -4.88 -23.54 -6.90
C SER A 190 -5.93 -24.28 -6.07
N GLU A 191 -5.52 -24.89 -4.96
CA GLU A 191 -6.43 -25.60 -4.05
C GLU A 191 -7.53 -24.68 -3.50
N MET A 192 -7.15 -23.47 -3.10
CA MET A 192 -8.12 -22.53 -2.54
C MET A 192 -9.12 -22.02 -3.58
N LYS A 193 -8.70 -21.88 -4.84
CA LYS A 193 -9.62 -21.55 -5.95
C LYS A 193 -10.58 -22.69 -6.25
N GLU A 194 -10.09 -23.90 -6.32
CA GLU A 194 -10.93 -25.09 -6.54
C GLU A 194 -11.97 -25.26 -5.42
N LEU A 195 -11.54 -25.12 -4.16
CA LEU A 195 -12.43 -25.16 -3.01
C LEU A 195 -13.47 -24.04 -3.07
N ALA A 196 -13.07 -22.82 -3.43
CA ALA A 196 -13.97 -21.67 -3.55
C ALA A 196 -15.02 -21.87 -4.64
N GLU A 197 -14.63 -22.36 -5.82
CA GLU A 197 -15.56 -22.64 -6.92
C GLU A 197 -16.52 -23.80 -6.58
N THR A 198 -16.03 -24.84 -5.94
CA THR A 198 -16.86 -25.94 -5.43
C THR A 198 -17.92 -25.41 -4.47
N ARG A 199 -17.52 -24.57 -3.53
CA ARG A 199 -18.44 -23.97 -2.57
C ARG A 199 -19.45 -23.03 -3.24
N ALA A 200 -19.02 -22.18 -4.16
CA ALA A 200 -19.89 -21.30 -4.93
C ALA A 200 -20.95 -22.10 -5.72
N THR A 201 -20.54 -23.22 -6.33
CA THR A 201 -21.46 -24.14 -7.03
C THR A 201 -22.48 -24.74 -6.09
N GLN A 202 -22.07 -25.22 -4.92
CA GLN A 202 -23.00 -25.74 -3.90
C GLN A 202 -24.05 -24.70 -3.48
N LEU A 203 -23.63 -23.44 -3.33
CA LEU A 203 -24.54 -22.34 -2.98
C LEU A 203 -25.57 -22.08 -4.07
N ARG A 204 -25.17 -22.14 -5.35
CA ARG A 204 -26.10 -21.98 -6.48
C ARG A 204 -27.07 -23.14 -6.58
N ASP A 205 -26.57 -24.35 -6.48
CA ASP A 205 -27.37 -25.56 -6.77
C ASP A 205 -28.29 -25.97 -5.62
N HIS A 206 -27.85 -25.80 -4.38
CA HIS A 206 -28.55 -26.34 -3.22
C HIS A 206 -29.11 -25.29 -2.26
N SER A 207 -28.62 -24.05 -2.30
CA SER A 207 -29.01 -23.02 -1.34
C SER A 207 -29.76 -21.83 -1.98
N GLY A 208 -30.02 -21.88 -3.30
CA GLY A 208 -30.80 -20.88 -4.01
C GLY A 208 -30.11 -19.53 -4.25
N PHE A 209 -28.79 -19.42 -3.98
CA PHE A 209 -28.02 -18.21 -4.22
C PHE A 209 -27.48 -18.21 -5.65
N GLN A 210 -28.28 -17.86 -6.62
CA GLN A 210 -27.95 -17.91 -8.06
C GLN A 210 -26.74 -17.06 -8.43
N ASP A 211 -26.47 -15.99 -7.70
CA ASP A 211 -25.36 -15.06 -7.93
C ASP A 211 -24.14 -15.35 -7.04
N ALA A 212 -24.16 -16.50 -6.35
CA ALA A 212 -23.00 -16.93 -5.56
C ALA A 212 -21.77 -17.16 -6.44
N GLY A 213 -20.63 -16.72 -5.96
CA GLY A 213 -19.38 -16.81 -6.74
C GLY A 213 -18.14 -16.47 -5.95
N VAL A 214 -17.02 -16.52 -6.66
CA VAL A 214 -15.70 -16.23 -6.10
C VAL A 214 -15.28 -14.81 -6.44
N TYR A 215 -14.83 -14.06 -5.46
CA TYR A 215 -14.24 -12.75 -5.64
C TYR A 215 -12.71 -12.87 -5.63
N ASP A 216 -12.10 -12.73 -6.82
CA ASP A 216 -10.66 -12.67 -7.08
C ASP A 216 -10.42 -11.61 -8.18
N PRO A 217 -10.38 -10.31 -7.85
CA PRO A 217 -10.50 -9.22 -8.82
C PRO A 217 -9.29 -9.13 -9.75
N ALA A 218 -9.54 -9.17 -11.05
CA ALA A 218 -8.52 -9.12 -12.08
C ALA A 218 -7.82 -7.74 -12.20
N GLY A 219 -8.46 -6.65 -11.78
CA GLY A 219 -7.91 -5.28 -11.90
C GLY A 219 -6.63 -5.03 -11.11
N VAL A 220 -6.30 -5.91 -10.16
CA VAL A 220 -5.04 -5.95 -9.39
C VAL A 220 -4.23 -7.22 -9.65
N GLY A 221 -4.48 -7.88 -10.80
CA GLY A 221 -3.82 -9.13 -11.19
C GLY A 221 -4.30 -10.39 -10.46
N GLY A 222 -5.43 -10.30 -9.75
CA GLY A 222 -5.88 -11.29 -8.78
C GLY A 222 -5.27 -11.05 -7.39
N THR A 223 -5.73 -11.82 -6.41
CA THR A 223 -5.36 -11.65 -5.00
C THR A 223 -4.97 -12.97 -4.35
N HIS A 224 -4.24 -12.91 -3.23
CA HIS A 224 -3.90 -14.07 -2.40
C HIS A 224 -4.80 -14.16 -1.15
N VAL A 225 -5.88 -13.38 -1.16
CA VAL A 225 -7.05 -13.53 -0.29
C VAL A 225 -8.27 -13.49 -1.19
N ILE A 226 -9.01 -14.57 -1.27
CA ILE A 226 -10.21 -14.70 -2.11
C ILE A 226 -11.43 -14.92 -1.23
N TYR A 227 -12.61 -14.49 -1.71
CA TYR A 227 -13.85 -14.66 -0.98
C TYR A 227 -14.83 -15.50 -1.76
N VAL A 228 -15.59 -16.36 -1.05
CA VAL A 228 -16.87 -16.88 -1.53
C VAL A 228 -17.96 -15.96 -1.01
N LEU A 229 -18.78 -15.46 -1.91
CA LEU A 229 -19.87 -14.52 -1.64
C LEU A 229 -21.21 -15.14 -2.06
N HIS A 230 -22.31 -14.86 -1.33
CA HIS A 230 -23.66 -15.21 -1.76
C HIS A 230 -24.08 -14.43 -3.02
N ASP A 231 -23.55 -13.21 -3.18
CA ASP A 231 -23.76 -12.37 -4.34
C ASP A 231 -22.41 -11.78 -4.78
N ALA A 232 -21.77 -12.43 -5.74
CA ALA A 232 -20.49 -11.99 -6.31
C ALA A 232 -20.66 -10.90 -7.37
N LYS A 233 -21.89 -10.64 -7.84
CA LYS A 233 -22.18 -9.54 -8.78
C LYS A 233 -22.17 -8.20 -8.07
N ASN A 234 -22.52 -8.18 -6.78
CA ASN A 234 -22.62 -6.98 -5.95
C ASN A 234 -21.72 -7.09 -4.70
N PRO A 235 -20.39 -7.17 -4.88
CA PRO A 235 -19.45 -7.32 -3.75
C PRO A 235 -19.48 -6.12 -2.80
N GLU A 236 -19.93 -4.96 -3.25
CA GLU A 236 -20.09 -3.75 -2.44
C GLU A 236 -21.05 -3.93 -1.25
N LEU A 237 -21.98 -4.87 -1.32
CA LEU A 237 -22.86 -5.24 -0.21
C LEU A 237 -22.10 -5.79 1.00
N TYR A 238 -20.88 -6.23 0.81
CA TYR A 238 -20.01 -6.77 1.87
C TYR A 238 -19.13 -5.68 2.48
N GLY A 239 -19.74 -4.64 3.03
CA GLY A 239 -19.04 -3.55 3.70
C GLY A 239 -18.13 -2.75 2.77
N GLY A 240 -18.60 -2.48 1.53
CA GLY A 240 -17.90 -1.66 0.55
C GLY A 240 -16.73 -2.35 -0.15
N LEU A 241 -16.79 -3.67 -0.36
CA LEU A 241 -15.78 -4.38 -1.15
C LEU A 241 -15.83 -3.90 -2.62
N PRO A 242 -14.72 -3.35 -3.17
CA PRO A 242 -14.75 -2.76 -4.52
C PRO A 242 -15.04 -3.80 -5.59
N LYS A 243 -15.95 -3.50 -6.54
CA LYS A 243 -16.30 -4.41 -7.64
C LYS A 243 -15.15 -4.63 -8.63
N ASP A 244 -14.46 -3.55 -9.00
CA ASP A 244 -13.31 -3.58 -9.93
C ASP A 244 -12.16 -2.73 -9.38
N PRO A 245 -11.45 -3.22 -8.35
CA PRO A 245 -10.34 -2.49 -7.77
C PRO A 245 -9.19 -2.39 -8.77
N ARG A 246 -8.74 -1.18 -9.03
CA ARG A 246 -7.60 -0.91 -9.94
C ARG A 246 -6.59 -0.02 -9.27
N ILE A 247 -5.33 -0.21 -9.62
CA ILE A 247 -4.26 0.70 -9.18
C ILE A 247 -4.54 2.07 -9.80
N PRO A 248 -4.55 3.17 -9.01
CA PRO A 248 -4.76 4.51 -9.52
C PRO A 248 -3.80 4.83 -10.68
N TRP A 249 -4.34 5.41 -11.75
CA TRP A 249 -3.56 5.76 -12.93
C TRP A 249 -2.41 6.74 -12.62
N SER A 250 -2.60 7.60 -11.62
CA SER A 250 -1.59 8.54 -11.12
C SER A 250 -0.32 7.82 -10.63
N VAL A 251 -0.46 6.66 -9.96
CA VAL A 251 0.66 5.84 -9.51
C VAL A 251 1.45 5.31 -10.70
N ARG A 252 0.75 4.84 -11.74
CA ARG A 252 1.39 4.34 -12.97
C ARG A 252 2.08 5.46 -13.76
N LEU A 253 1.42 6.62 -13.88
CA LEU A 253 1.98 7.79 -14.56
C LEU A 253 3.26 8.30 -13.90
N TRP A 254 3.25 8.42 -12.56
CA TRP A 254 4.40 8.91 -11.81
C TRP A 254 5.61 7.98 -11.91
N LYS A 255 5.40 6.68 -11.82
CA LYS A 255 6.50 5.69 -11.74
C LYS A 255 7.19 5.41 -13.08
N ALA A 256 6.52 5.56 -14.21
CA ALA A 256 7.08 5.21 -15.50
C ALA A 256 7.36 6.45 -16.40
N PRO A 257 6.37 7.14 -17.00
CA PRO A 257 6.67 8.18 -17.97
C PRO A 257 7.17 9.48 -17.33
N LEU A 258 6.58 9.92 -16.21
CA LEU A 258 6.92 11.23 -15.63
C LEU A 258 8.32 11.23 -15.02
N LYS A 259 8.73 10.16 -14.36
CA LYS A 259 10.08 10.00 -13.82
C LYS A 259 11.15 10.07 -14.95
N TRP A 260 10.87 9.40 -16.07
CA TRP A 260 11.79 9.41 -17.21
C TRP A 260 11.88 10.78 -17.88
N LEU A 261 10.75 11.44 -18.10
CA LEU A 261 10.69 12.82 -18.63
C LEU A 261 11.40 13.81 -17.70
N GLY A 262 11.20 13.70 -16.39
CA GLY A 262 11.89 14.53 -15.41
C GLY A 262 13.42 14.35 -15.45
N ASN A 263 13.89 13.11 -15.52
CA ASN A 263 15.31 12.83 -15.64
C ASN A 263 15.89 13.40 -16.95
N MET A 264 15.19 13.28 -18.08
CA MET A 264 15.59 13.88 -19.34
C MET A 264 15.65 15.41 -19.28
N ALA A 265 14.68 16.05 -18.64
CA ALA A 265 14.65 17.49 -18.46
C ALA A 265 15.86 17.98 -17.62
N ILE A 266 16.21 17.26 -16.55
CA ILE A 266 17.39 17.56 -15.72
C ILE A 266 18.67 17.43 -16.54
N VAL A 267 18.85 16.31 -17.24
CA VAL A 267 20.04 16.09 -18.09
C VAL A 267 20.12 17.15 -19.19
N GLY A 268 19.00 17.43 -19.86
CA GLY A 268 18.93 18.49 -20.88
C GLY A 268 19.26 19.87 -20.32
N GLY A 269 18.80 20.19 -19.11
CA GLY A 269 19.15 21.43 -18.40
C GLY A 269 20.64 21.55 -18.10
N ILE A 270 21.25 20.48 -17.58
CA ILE A 270 22.70 20.44 -17.31
C ILE A 270 23.50 20.62 -18.59
N VAL A 271 23.18 19.90 -19.65
CA VAL A 271 23.83 20.02 -20.96
C VAL A 271 23.62 21.41 -21.52
N GLY A 272 22.42 21.99 -21.43
CA GLY A 272 22.10 23.34 -21.87
C GLY A 272 22.93 24.39 -21.12
N MET A 273 23.06 24.27 -19.80
CA MET A 273 23.94 25.16 -18.99
C MET A 273 25.41 25.04 -19.37
N ALA A 274 25.87 23.80 -19.59
CA ALA A 274 27.28 23.59 -20.03
C ALA A 274 27.55 24.20 -21.40
N LEU A 275 26.64 24.01 -22.36
CA LEU A 275 26.74 24.63 -23.70
C LEU A 275 26.67 26.15 -23.63
N HIS A 276 25.75 26.69 -22.80
CA HIS A 276 25.64 28.12 -22.57
C HIS A 276 26.96 28.69 -21.99
N TYR A 277 27.53 28.04 -20.97
CA TYR A 277 28.77 28.41 -20.34
C TYR A 277 29.95 28.38 -21.33
N MET A 278 30.05 27.33 -22.17
CA MET A 278 31.08 27.22 -23.19
C MET A 278 30.99 28.34 -24.26
N ARG A 279 29.75 28.77 -24.61
CA ARG A 279 29.52 29.78 -25.64
C ARG A 279 29.58 31.23 -25.11
N PHE A 280 29.08 31.46 -23.90
CA PHE A 280 28.88 32.79 -23.31
C PHE A 280 29.58 32.95 -21.96
N GLY A 281 30.27 31.95 -21.46
CA GLY A 281 31.02 32.01 -20.20
C GLY A 281 32.15 33.06 -20.23
N PRO A 282 32.68 33.46 -19.07
CA PRO A 282 33.67 34.51 -18.97
C PRO A 282 34.89 34.16 -19.82
N LYS A 283 35.09 34.96 -20.86
CA LYS A 283 36.35 34.94 -21.64
C LYS A 283 37.46 35.29 -20.68
N LYS A 284 38.39 34.37 -20.46
CA LYS A 284 39.61 34.46 -19.65
C LYS A 284 39.69 35.67 -18.72
N VAL A 285 39.57 35.44 -17.42
CA VAL A 285 39.94 36.46 -16.42
C VAL A 285 41.37 36.89 -16.74
N GLU A 286 41.56 38.13 -17.18
CA GLU A 286 42.92 38.67 -17.28
C GLU A 286 43.58 38.57 -15.90
N PRO A 287 44.81 38.09 -15.81
CA PRO A 287 45.51 38.02 -14.54
C PRO A 287 45.54 39.41 -13.91
N ILE A 288 45.10 39.54 -12.68
CA ILE A 288 45.17 40.79 -11.91
C ILE A 288 46.62 41.24 -11.89
N PRO A 289 46.94 42.47 -12.34
CA PRO A 289 48.29 42.93 -12.30
C PRO A 289 48.84 42.88 -10.87
N PRO A 290 50.11 42.54 -10.68
CA PRO A 290 50.67 42.24 -9.35
C PRO A 290 50.78 43.44 -8.39
N ASP A 291 50.40 44.63 -8.82
CA ASP A 291 50.43 45.85 -8.04
C ASP A 291 49.09 46.29 -7.42
N VAL A 292 48.01 45.55 -7.67
CA VAL A 292 46.74 45.83 -7.02
C VAL A 292 46.63 45.03 -5.71
N SER A 293 47.08 45.62 -4.62
CA SER A 293 46.85 45.09 -3.27
C SER A 293 45.37 45.05 -2.94
N PRO A 294 44.83 43.93 -2.44
CA PRO A 294 43.44 43.87 -2.06
C PRO A 294 43.07 44.69 -0.82
N HIS A 295 43.98 45.40 -0.25
CA HIS A 295 43.80 46.26 0.92
C HIS A 295 44.39 47.67 0.66
N GLY A 296 43.88 48.34 -0.37
CA GLY A 296 44.07 49.76 -0.47
C GLY A 296 43.27 50.53 0.56
N THR A 297 43.86 50.81 1.71
CA THR A 297 43.42 51.90 2.60
C THR A 297 43.38 53.17 1.84
N PRO A 298 42.29 53.94 1.79
CA PRO A 298 42.35 55.29 1.26
C PRO A 298 43.21 56.13 2.20
N SER A 299 44.42 56.48 1.76
CA SER A 299 45.24 57.52 2.39
C SER A 299 44.50 58.86 2.29
N GLY A 300 44.28 59.44 3.43
CA GLY A 300 43.60 60.69 3.56
C GLY A 300 44.47 61.85 3.10
N SER A 301 43.85 62.95 3.00
CA SER A 301 44.14 64.36 3.01
C SER A 301 43.81 65.05 1.68
N GLN A 302 43.02 66.00 1.69
CA GLN A 302 43.18 67.37 2.03
C GLN A 302 41.88 68.15 1.86
N ASN A 303 41.57 68.88 2.91
CA ASN A 303 41.14 70.29 2.93
C ASN A 303 40.33 70.78 1.72
N ASP A 304 39.14 71.28 1.89
CA ASP A 304 39.03 72.74 2.17
C ASP A 304 37.56 73.16 2.38
N GLU A 305 37.46 74.02 3.36
CA GLU A 305 36.45 75.01 3.65
C GLU A 305 35.46 75.39 2.55
N ARG A 306 34.19 75.38 2.92
CA ARG A 306 33.28 76.53 2.89
C ARG A 306 31.99 76.30 3.65
N ARG A 307 31.94 76.88 4.76
CA ARG A 307 30.89 77.67 5.39
C ARG A 307 29.68 77.98 4.53
N GLY A 308 28.56 77.81 5.14
CA GLY A 308 27.63 78.90 5.16
C GLY A 308 26.17 78.58 4.91
N GLN A 309 25.34 78.73 5.98
CA GLN A 309 24.01 79.30 5.96
C GLN A 309 22.93 78.48 5.23
N GLY A 310 21.87 78.13 5.82
CA GLY A 310 20.87 78.74 6.59
C GLY A 310 19.65 77.77 6.70
N ARG A 311 19.15 77.59 7.90
CA ARG A 311 17.71 77.32 8.13
C ARG A 311 16.93 78.62 7.85
N PRO A 312 15.63 78.61 7.62
CA PRO A 312 14.57 77.97 8.42
C PRO A 312 13.39 77.45 7.56
N SER A 313 12.59 76.69 8.06
CA SER A 313 11.39 76.67 8.85
C SER A 313 10.73 75.28 8.72
#